data_07c3e5c803e5564cc6ba58cf2c1b0d78
#
_entry.id   07c3e5c803e5564cc6ba58cf2c1b0d78
#
_cell.length_a   1.000
_cell.length_b   1.000
_cell.length_c   1.000
_cell.angle_alpha   90.00
_cell.angle_beta   90.00
_cell.angle_gamma   90.00
#
_symmetry.space_group_name_H-M   'P 1'
#
loop_
_entity.id
_entity.type
_entity.pdbx_description
1 polymer ?
#
loop_
_entity_poly.entity_id
_entity_poly.type
_entity_poly.pdbx_seq_one_letter_code
_entity_poly.pdbx_strand_id
1 'polypeptide(L)'
;MHNNEQDRISPISRRSFIATAVAGLTIASVAASPLKHLQGGPIKIKAIAFDAFPIFDPRPVFGLVNQLFPEKGIELAETWRTRQFEYTWLRTAGGIFKDFGAVTEDALVFAANKTGVNLTTAYRRQLMDQYLALDVWPDVLPALETLKRSGIRLAFLSNMTGEMLKSCSRHAKVDSYFEHLISTERAKTYKPSPVAYQLGVDVLQLKKEEILFAAFAGWDASGAKWFGYPTFWVNRQGAPGEELNTSPDGTGKGMTELINFIR
;
A
#
# COMPACT_ATOMS: atom_id res chain seq x y z
N MET A 1 64.83 -8.88 -17.93
CA MET A 1 64.31 -7.98 -18.97
C MET A 1 62.81 -8.21 -19.08
N HIS A 2 62.02 -7.47 -18.34
CA HIS A 2 60.59 -7.30 -18.56
C HIS A 2 60.17 -5.94 -18.05
N ASN A 3 59.87 -5.06 -18.99
CA ASN A 3 59.38 -3.71 -18.76
C ASN A 3 57.92 -3.77 -18.31
N ASN A 4 57.64 -3.14 -17.18
CA ASN A 4 56.28 -2.79 -16.74
C ASN A 4 56.05 -1.31 -17.10
N GLU A 5 55.25 -1.05 -18.10
CA GLU A 5 54.69 0.27 -18.40
C GLU A 5 53.43 0.44 -17.56
N GLN A 6 53.51 1.34 -16.61
CA GLN A 6 52.34 1.82 -15.83
C GLN A 6 51.76 3.02 -16.57
N ASP A 7 50.56 2.85 -17.12
CA ASP A 7 49.73 3.93 -17.64
C ASP A 7 49.32 4.89 -16.50
N ARG A 8 49.89 6.10 -16.50
CA ARG A 8 49.49 7.19 -15.62
C ARG A 8 48.35 7.96 -16.27
N ILE A 9 47.16 7.83 -15.72
CA ILE A 9 46.03 8.73 -16.03
C ILE A 9 46.23 10.04 -15.29
N SER A 10 46.44 11.12 -16.03
CA SER A 10 46.61 12.50 -15.52
C SER A 10 45.25 13.08 -15.13
N PRO A 11 45.12 13.85 -14.01
CA PRO A 11 43.88 14.47 -13.64
C PRO A 11 43.56 15.69 -14.49
N ILE A 12 42.36 15.73 -15.06
CA ILE A 12 41.82 16.86 -15.83
C ILE A 12 41.59 18.06 -14.89
N SER A 13 42.33 19.16 -15.15
CA SER A 13 42.24 20.40 -14.39
C SER A 13 40.94 21.15 -14.66
N ARG A 14 40.28 21.62 -13.59
CA ARG A 14 38.99 22.36 -13.57
C ARG A 14 39.09 23.81 -14.09
N ARG A 15 40.13 24.21 -14.86
CA ARG A 15 40.39 25.63 -15.23
C ARG A 15 40.27 25.96 -16.70
N SER A 16 39.73 25.14 -17.59
CA SER A 16 39.69 25.38 -19.04
C SER A 16 38.27 25.43 -19.63
N PHE A 17 37.28 25.94 -18.91
CA PHE A 17 35.93 26.08 -19.46
C PHE A 17 35.33 27.48 -19.35
N ILE A 18 36.16 28.55 -19.40
CA ILE A 18 35.66 29.90 -19.53
C ILE A 18 36.55 30.65 -20.53
N ALA A 19 36.20 30.61 -21.79
CA ALA A 19 36.43 31.69 -22.77
C ALA A 19 35.94 31.26 -24.15
N THR A 20 35.08 32.05 -24.70
CA THR A 20 34.64 32.16 -26.08
C THR A 20 33.19 31.76 -26.35
N ALA A 21 32.30 32.74 -26.24
CA ALA A 21 31.17 32.95 -27.15
C ALA A 21 30.42 34.24 -26.77
N VAL A 22 30.95 35.38 -27.20
CA VAL A 22 30.13 36.60 -27.36
C VAL A 22 29.99 36.79 -28.85
N ALA A 23 28.87 36.41 -29.43
CA ALA A 23 28.43 36.84 -30.76
C ALA A 23 26.93 36.65 -30.89
N GLY A 24 26.16 37.73 -30.88
CA GLY A 24 24.94 37.91 -31.66
C GLY A 24 23.71 37.12 -31.20
N LEU A 25 22.98 37.55 -30.14
CA LEU A 25 21.59 37.18 -29.97
C LEU A 25 20.69 38.35 -30.38
N THR A 26 20.14 38.29 -31.59
CA THR A 26 18.90 38.99 -31.95
C THR A 26 17.77 38.39 -31.12
N ILE A 27 17.22 39.17 -30.21
CA ILE A 27 16.06 38.78 -29.38
C ILE A 27 14.84 38.79 -30.29
N ALA A 28 14.47 37.63 -30.80
CA ALA A 28 13.12 37.41 -31.30
C ALA A 28 12.22 37.27 -30.08
N SER A 29 11.41 38.29 -29.81
CA SER A 29 10.35 38.23 -28.80
C SER A 29 9.33 37.18 -29.22
N VAL A 30 9.50 35.93 -28.78
CA VAL A 30 8.46 34.93 -28.81
C VAL A 30 7.47 35.34 -27.73
N ALA A 31 6.31 35.88 -28.17
CA ALA A 31 5.19 36.11 -27.30
C ALA A 31 4.84 34.77 -26.62
N ALA A 32 5.17 34.65 -25.34
CA ALA A 32 4.74 33.53 -24.52
C ALA A 32 3.20 33.57 -24.47
N SER A 33 2.55 32.72 -25.25
CA SER A 33 1.13 32.48 -25.08
C SER A 33 0.93 32.04 -23.61
N PRO A 34 0.01 32.68 -22.87
CA PRO A 34 -0.25 32.25 -21.52
C PRO A 34 -0.71 30.78 -21.59
N LEU A 35 0.06 29.88 -20.99
CA LEU A 35 -0.39 28.54 -20.67
C LEU A 35 -1.73 28.72 -19.97
N LYS A 36 -2.83 28.43 -20.69
CA LYS A 36 -4.13 28.27 -20.08
C LYS A 36 -3.94 27.18 -19.03
N HIS A 37 -3.79 27.58 -17.77
CA HIS A 37 -4.10 26.72 -16.65
C HIS A 37 -5.51 26.22 -16.93
N LEU A 38 -5.63 24.98 -17.36
CA LEU A 38 -6.88 24.24 -17.28
C LEU A 38 -7.19 24.19 -15.77
N GLN A 39 -7.97 25.17 -15.33
CA GLN A 39 -8.61 25.13 -14.02
C GLN A 39 -9.63 24.00 -14.12
N GLY A 40 -9.17 22.77 -13.93
CA GLY A 40 -10.04 21.67 -13.58
C GLY A 40 -10.71 22.06 -12.26
N GLY A 41 -12.05 22.13 -12.25
CA GLY A 41 -12.79 22.32 -11.02
C GLY A 41 -12.35 21.28 -9.98
N PRO A 42 -12.73 21.45 -8.69
CA PRO A 42 -12.30 20.51 -7.63
C PRO A 42 -12.61 19.08 -8.08
N ILE A 43 -11.57 18.23 -8.04
CA ILE A 43 -11.69 16.82 -8.45
C ILE A 43 -12.64 16.17 -7.46
N LYS A 44 -13.79 15.75 -7.96
CA LYS A 44 -14.80 15.10 -7.12
C LYS A 44 -14.46 13.61 -7.00
N ILE A 45 -14.22 13.14 -5.77
CA ILE A 45 -14.06 11.72 -5.50
C ILE A 45 -15.37 10.98 -5.84
N LYS A 46 -15.27 9.96 -6.69
CA LYS A 46 -16.39 9.13 -7.13
C LYS A 46 -16.36 7.74 -6.51
N ALA A 47 -15.17 7.26 -6.14
CA ALA A 47 -14.99 5.97 -5.51
C ALA A 47 -13.93 6.02 -4.42
N ILE A 48 -14.02 5.09 -3.48
CA ILE A 48 -12.96 4.81 -2.52
C ILE A 48 -12.48 3.38 -2.73
N ALA A 49 -11.18 3.22 -2.97
CA ALA A 49 -10.50 1.94 -2.98
C ALA A 49 -9.83 1.74 -1.61
N PHE A 50 -10.34 0.79 -0.83
CA PHE A 50 -9.82 0.48 0.51
C PHE A 50 -8.75 -0.61 0.44
N ASP A 51 -7.61 -0.41 1.12
CA ASP A 51 -6.91 -1.57 1.63
C ASP A 51 -7.83 -2.36 2.57
N ALA A 52 -7.53 -3.62 2.84
CA ALA A 52 -8.40 -4.47 3.67
C ALA A 52 -8.45 -4.00 5.14
N PHE A 53 -7.33 -3.59 5.70
CA PHE A 53 -7.19 -3.34 7.14
C PHE A 53 -7.73 -2.00 7.67
N PRO A 54 -8.02 -0.96 6.88
CA PRO A 54 -8.93 0.11 7.32
C PRO A 54 -10.30 -0.40 7.73
N ILE A 55 -10.76 -1.48 7.09
CA ILE A 55 -12.09 -2.11 7.26
C ILE A 55 -12.02 -3.24 8.28
N PHE A 56 -11.14 -4.23 8.07
CA PHE A 56 -11.01 -5.40 8.95
C PHE A 56 -9.99 -5.18 10.05
N ASP A 57 -10.32 -5.60 11.28
CA ASP A 57 -9.44 -5.54 12.44
C ASP A 57 -8.54 -6.79 12.52
N PRO A 58 -7.23 -6.68 12.32
CA PRO A 58 -6.33 -7.83 12.40
C PRO A 58 -5.92 -8.21 13.83
N ARG A 59 -6.25 -7.40 14.85
CA ARG A 59 -5.78 -7.60 16.23
C ARG A 59 -6.20 -8.95 16.83
N PRO A 60 -7.40 -9.52 16.55
CA PRO A 60 -7.77 -10.83 17.05
C PRO A 60 -6.81 -11.95 16.63
N VAL A 61 -6.20 -11.87 15.44
CA VAL A 61 -5.17 -12.82 15.00
C VAL A 61 -3.99 -12.82 15.95
N PHE A 62 -3.49 -11.64 16.29
CA PHE A 62 -2.33 -11.48 17.19
C PHE A 62 -2.69 -11.78 18.65
N GLY A 63 -3.94 -11.50 19.05
CA GLY A 63 -4.50 -11.95 20.33
C GLY A 63 -4.48 -13.47 20.46
N LEU A 64 -4.89 -14.18 19.42
CA LEU A 64 -4.86 -15.64 19.36
C LEU A 64 -3.42 -16.18 19.42
N VAL A 65 -2.45 -15.54 18.75
CA VAL A 65 -1.03 -15.90 18.88
C VAL A 65 -0.58 -15.86 20.33
N ASN A 66 -0.91 -14.77 21.07
CA ASN A 66 -0.55 -14.62 22.46
C ASN A 66 -1.22 -15.66 23.38
N GLN A 67 -2.45 -16.08 23.06
CA GLN A 67 -3.14 -17.15 23.79
C GLN A 67 -2.48 -18.52 23.58
N LEU A 68 -2.09 -18.83 22.33
CA LEU A 68 -1.47 -20.11 21.99
C LEU A 68 -0.01 -20.21 22.44
N PHE A 69 0.69 -19.07 22.52
CA PHE A 69 2.12 -18.99 22.88
C PHE A 69 2.39 -17.89 23.91
N PRO A 70 1.92 -18.03 25.18
CA PRO A 70 1.95 -16.93 26.17
C PRO A 70 3.34 -16.32 26.41
N GLU A 71 4.40 -17.12 26.34
CA GLU A 71 5.77 -16.66 26.62
C GLU A 71 6.45 -16.01 25.40
N LYS A 72 6.04 -16.35 24.19
CA LYS A 72 6.68 -15.98 22.92
C LYS A 72 5.73 -15.30 21.92
N GLY A 73 4.47 -15.15 22.28
CA GLY A 73 3.42 -14.70 21.36
C GLY A 73 3.69 -13.32 20.80
N ILE A 74 4.18 -12.37 21.60
CA ILE A 74 4.50 -11.02 21.14
C ILE A 74 5.60 -11.07 20.07
N GLU A 75 6.73 -11.73 20.37
CA GLU A 75 7.86 -11.86 19.45
C GLU A 75 7.46 -12.61 18.16
N LEU A 76 6.65 -13.67 18.30
CA LEU A 76 6.11 -14.43 17.18
C LEU A 76 5.22 -13.56 16.30
N ALA A 77 4.27 -12.83 16.89
CA ALA A 77 3.34 -11.96 16.16
C ALA A 77 4.05 -10.83 15.39
N GLU A 78 5.00 -10.17 16.03
CA GLU A 78 5.82 -9.11 15.40
C GLU A 78 6.66 -9.66 14.25
N THR A 79 7.35 -10.79 14.48
CA THR A 79 8.15 -11.45 13.45
C THR A 79 7.26 -11.90 12.29
N TRP A 80 6.11 -12.51 12.59
CA TRP A 80 5.16 -12.97 11.57
C TRP A 80 4.67 -11.83 10.69
N ARG A 81 4.17 -10.74 11.29
CA ARG A 81 3.70 -9.55 10.58
C ARG A 81 4.79 -8.93 9.72
N THR A 82 5.99 -8.76 10.25
CA THR A 82 7.13 -8.20 9.52
C THR A 82 7.46 -9.06 8.30
N ARG A 83 7.62 -10.38 8.48
CA ARG A 83 7.94 -11.30 7.39
C ARG A 83 6.84 -11.42 6.35
N GLN A 84 5.58 -11.32 6.76
CA GLN A 84 4.45 -11.33 5.83
C GLN A 84 4.61 -10.24 4.76
N PHE A 85 4.91 -8.99 5.16
CA PHE A 85 5.10 -7.90 4.21
C PHE A 85 6.45 -7.99 3.49
N GLU A 86 7.54 -8.29 4.17
CA GLU A 86 8.84 -8.47 3.52
C GLU A 86 8.77 -9.52 2.41
N TYR A 87 8.08 -10.65 2.63
CA TYR A 87 7.93 -11.68 1.61
C TYR A 87 7.11 -11.22 0.42
N THR A 88 6.09 -10.38 0.61
CA THR A 88 5.37 -9.78 -0.53
C THR A 88 6.29 -8.89 -1.36
N TRP A 89 7.13 -8.08 -0.73
CA TRP A 89 8.07 -7.19 -1.43
C TRP A 89 9.20 -7.96 -2.11
N LEU A 90 9.80 -8.93 -1.43
CA LEU A 90 10.85 -9.78 -2.01
C LEU A 90 10.34 -10.56 -3.22
N ARG A 91 9.12 -11.11 -3.15
CA ARG A 91 8.50 -11.82 -4.26
C ARG A 91 8.17 -10.91 -5.43
N THR A 92 7.72 -9.69 -5.15
CA THR A 92 7.49 -8.67 -6.18
C THR A 92 8.79 -8.28 -6.87
N ALA A 93 9.85 -8.00 -6.10
CA ALA A 93 11.16 -7.65 -6.64
C ALA A 93 11.80 -8.80 -7.42
N GLY A 94 11.63 -10.02 -6.94
CA GLY A 94 12.17 -11.24 -7.60
C GLY A 94 11.31 -11.77 -8.77
N GLY A 95 10.12 -11.19 -9.01
CA GLY A 95 9.21 -11.66 -10.06
C GLY A 95 8.62 -13.05 -9.79
N ILE A 96 8.62 -13.53 -8.54
CA ILE A 96 8.15 -14.88 -8.15
C ILE A 96 6.92 -14.75 -7.27
N PHE A 97 5.76 -14.66 -7.90
CA PHE A 97 4.49 -14.51 -7.21
C PHE A 97 4.06 -15.80 -6.48
N LYS A 98 3.50 -15.63 -5.30
CA LYS A 98 2.75 -16.61 -4.53
C LYS A 98 1.59 -15.85 -3.87
N ASP A 99 0.41 -16.42 -3.74
CA ASP A 99 -0.74 -15.73 -3.17
C ASP A 99 -0.53 -15.32 -1.70
N PHE A 100 -1.32 -14.33 -1.24
CA PHE A 100 -1.13 -13.73 0.08
C PHE A 100 -1.43 -14.71 1.23
N GLY A 101 -2.35 -15.63 1.07
CA GLY A 101 -2.62 -16.67 2.06
C GLY A 101 -1.40 -17.55 2.28
N ALA A 102 -0.82 -18.04 1.18
CA ALA A 102 0.39 -18.85 1.21
C ALA A 102 1.62 -18.07 1.72
N VAL A 103 1.75 -16.79 1.36
CA VAL A 103 2.82 -15.91 1.91
C VAL A 103 2.65 -15.69 3.41
N THR A 104 1.41 -15.51 3.86
CA THR A 104 1.08 -15.37 5.29
C THR A 104 1.46 -16.62 6.07
N GLU A 105 1.17 -17.81 5.52
CA GLU A 105 1.53 -19.09 6.12
C GLU A 105 3.05 -19.32 6.14
N ASP A 106 3.75 -19.05 5.03
CA ASP A 106 5.22 -19.13 4.96
C ASP A 106 5.89 -18.23 6.01
N ALA A 107 5.36 -17.00 6.19
CA ALA A 107 5.84 -16.07 7.20
C ALA A 107 5.61 -16.56 8.63
N LEU A 108 4.46 -17.21 8.89
CA LEU A 108 4.15 -17.82 10.19
C LEU A 108 5.14 -18.95 10.50
N VAL A 109 5.40 -19.83 9.55
CA VAL A 109 6.37 -20.93 9.71
C VAL A 109 7.76 -20.38 9.99
N PHE A 110 8.20 -19.35 9.24
CA PHE A 110 9.48 -18.69 9.52
C PHE A 110 9.52 -18.11 10.93
N ALA A 111 8.47 -17.39 11.34
CA ALA A 111 8.41 -16.76 12.65
C ALA A 111 8.45 -17.80 13.79
N ALA A 112 7.73 -18.91 13.64
CA ALA A 112 7.75 -20.01 14.58
C ALA A 112 9.14 -20.64 14.74
N ASN A 113 9.82 -20.89 13.61
CA ASN A 113 11.19 -21.41 13.62
C ASN A 113 12.17 -20.44 14.29
N LYS A 114 12.05 -19.12 13.99
CA LYS A 114 12.92 -18.09 14.56
C LYS A 114 12.76 -17.97 16.08
N THR A 115 11.52 -18.03 16.56
CA THR A 115 11.20 -17.88 17.99
C THR A 115 11.32 -19.19 18.78
N GLY A 116 11.48 -20.32 18.07
CA GLY A 116 11.61 -21.65 18.67
C GLY A 116 10.30 -22.20 19.25
N VAL A 117 9.13 -21.69 18.82
CA VAL A 117 7.83 -22.22 19.28
C VAL A 117 7.46 -23.49 18.52
N ASN A 118 6.76 -24.39 19.19
CA ASN A 118 6.22 -25.61 18.57
C ASN A 118 4.91 -25.27 17.82
N LEU A 119 5.02 -24.89 16.54
CA LEU A 119 3.87 -24.62 15.67
C LEU A 119 3.26 -25.95 15.18
N THR A 120 2.35 -26.52 15.95
CA THR A 120 1.62 -27.73 15.54
C THR A 120 0.76 -27.45 14.30
N THR A 121 0.42 -28.50 13.53
CA THR A 121 -0.51 -28.39 12.39
C THR A 121 -1.86 -27.80 12.81
N ALA A 122 -2.35 -28.11 14.00
CA ALA A 122 -3.60 -27.58 14.55
C ALA A 122 -3.50 -26.07 14.81
N TYR A 123 -2.43 -25.60 15.47
CA TYR A 123 -2.22 -24.17 15.73
C TYR A 123 -2.02 -23.38 14.46
N ARG A 124 -1.24 -23.93 13.50
CA ARG A 124 -1.06 -23.30 12.20
C ARG A 124 -2.38 -23.10 11.48
N ARG A 125 -3.20 -24.13 11.43
CA ARG A 125 -4.54 -24.06 10.83
C ARG A 125 -5.41 -23.02 11.53
N GLN A 126 -5.48 -23.05 12.85
CA GLN A 126 -6.31 -22.13 13.64
C GLN A 126 -5.92 -20.66 13.40
N LEU A 127 -4.62 -20.35 13.34
CA LEU A 127 -4.14 -19.01 13.05
C LEU A 127 -4.45 -18.56 11.62
N MET A 128 -4.32 -19.45 10.64
CA MET A 128 -4.67 -19.16 9.26
C MET A 128 -6.18 -18.99 9.06
N ASP A 129 -6.99 -19.81 9.71
CA ASP A 129 -8.46 -19.71 9.67
C ASP A 129 -8.94 -18.37 10.26
N GLN A 130 -8.24 -17.82 11.26
CA GLN A 130 -8.57 -16.50 11.84
C GLN A 130 -8.43 -15.37 10.82
N TYR A 131 -7.50 -15.46 9.85
CA TYR A 131 -7.41 -14.49 8.75
C TYR A 131 -8.57 -14.54 7.75
N LEU A 132 -9.37 -15.59 7.79
CA LEU A 132 -10.56 -15.74 6.94
C LEU A 132 -11.86 -15.24 7.61
N ALA A 133 -11.79 -14.88 8.90
CA ALA A 133 -12.91 -14.51 9.74
C ALA A 133 -12.59 -13.25 10.58
N LEU A 134 -12.12 -12.21 9.90
CA LEU A 134 -11.85 -10.92 10.54
C LEU A 134 -13.14 -10.13 10.71
N ASP A 135 -13.35 -9.58 11.90
CA ASP A 135 -14.39 -8.60 12.16
C ASP A 135 -13.98 -7.21 11.63
N VAL A 136 -14.96 -6.32 11.52
CA VAL A 136 -14.69 -4.92 11.19
C VAL A 136 -14.36 -4.10 12.44
N TRP A 137 -13.65 -3.00 12.25
CA TRP A 137 -13.50 -2.02 13.33
C TRP A 137 -14.85 -1.41 13.71
N PRO A 138 -15.06 -0.98 14.97
CA PRO A 138 -16.37 -0.52 15.46
C PRO A 138 -16.98 0.66 14.70
N ASP A 139 -16.13 1.51 14.09
CA ASP A 139 -16.54 2.70 13.34
C ASP A 139 -16.87 2.44 11.86
N VAL A 140 -16.65 1.21 11.38
CA VAL A 140 -16.76 0.88 9.96
C VAL A 140 -18.19 0.83 9.48
N LEU A 141 -19.08 0.09 10.12
CA LEU A 141 -20.46 -0.07 9.65
C LEU A 141 -21.19 1.27 9.50
N PRO A 142 -21.21 2.18 10.48
CA PRO A 142 -21.85 3.49 10.33
C PRO A 142 -21.22 4.35 9.22
N ALA A 143 -19.91 4.17 9.01
CA ALA A 143 -19.20 4.88 7.97
C ALA A 143 -19.56 4.38 6.56
N LEU A 144 -19.61 3.06 6.37
CA LEU A 144 -20.00 2.44 5.10
C LEU A 144 -21.43 2.84 4.70
N GLU A 145 -22.36 2.87 5.66
CA GLU A 145 -23.72 3.38 5.43
C GLU A 145 -23.73 4.82 4.97
N THR A 146 -22.93 5.67 5.61
CA THR A 146 -22.82 7.09 5.26
C THR A 146 -22.25 7.29 3.87
N LEU A 147 -21.18 6.58 3.52
CA LEU A 147 -20.53 6.62 2.21
C LEU A 147 -21.48 6.13 1.12
N LYS A 148 -22.18 5.02 1.35
CA LYS A 148 -23.16 4.47 0.40
C LYS A 148 -24.30 5.47 0.13
N ARG A 149 -24.84 6.12 1.16
CA ARG A 149 -25.87 7.17 1.01
C ARG A 149 -25.37 8.40 0.25
N SER A 150 -24.08 8.70 0.31
CA SER A 150 -23.47 9.79 -0.45
C SER A 150 -23.24 9.45 -1.94
N GLY A 151 -23.57 8.24 -2.37
CA GLY A 151 -23.41 7.79 -3.76
C GLY A 151 -21.96 7.49 -4.14
N ILE A 152 -21.04 7.38 -3.17
CA ILE A 152 -19.64 7.02 -3.40
C ILE A 152 -19.54 5.51 -3.59
N ARG A 153 -18.91 5.08 -4.68
CA ARG A 153 -18.66 3.67 -4.98
C ARG A 153 -17.54 3.15 -4.08
N LEU A 154 -17.71 1.95 -3.50
CA LEU A 154 -16.75 1.37 -2.58
C LEU A 154 -16.17 0.07 -3.17
N ALA A 155 -14.86 -0.07 -3.11
CA ALA A 155 -14.16 -1.28 -3.54
C ALA A 155 -13.01 -1.58 -2.58
N PHE A 156 -12.65 -2.85 -2.45
CA PHE A 156 -11.34 -3.21 -1.92
C PHE A 156 -10.28 -3.12 -3.03
N LEU A 157 -9.07 -2.76 -2.65
CA LEU A 157 -7.85 -2.92 -3.44
C LEU A 157 -6.73 -3.35 -2.49
N SER A 158 -6.57 -4.65 -2.33
CA SER A 158 -5.77 -5.25 -1.26
C SER A 158 -4.83 -6.34 -1.75
N ASN A 159 -3.77 -6.56 -0.96
CA ASN A 159 -2.87 -7.70 -1.12
C ASN A 159 -3.53 -9.04 -0.69
N MET A 160 -4.58 -9.01 0.12
CA MET A 160 -5.36 -10.21 0.46
C MET A 160 -5.91 -10.87 -0.81
N THR A 161 -5.99 -12.19 -0.82
CA THR A 161 -6.60 -12.92 -1.94
C THR A 161 -8.08 -12.57 -2.09
N GLY A 162 -8.64 -12.77 -3.29
CA GLY A 162 -10.09 -12.57 -3.50
C GLY A 162 -10.94 -13.43 -2.59
N GLU A 163 -10.50 -14.65 -2.28
CA GLU A 163 -11.20 -15.54 -1.34
C GLU A 163 -11.12 -15.03 0.11
N MET A 164 -9.96 -14.54 0.56
CA MET A 164 -9.84 -13.92 1.89
C MET A 164 -10.75 -12.71 2.02
N LEU A 165 -10.75 -11.79 1.04
CA LEU A 165 -11.63 -10.63 1.03
C LEU A 165 -13.10 -11.03 1.09
N LYS A 166 -13.50 -12.02 0.30
CA LYS A 166 -14.86 -12.54 0.24
C LYS A 166 -15.29 -13.21 1.57
N SER A 167 -14.41 -14.02 2.15
CA SER A 167 -14.65 -14.69 3.43
C SER A 167 -14.85 -13.67 4.54
N CYS A 168 -13.91 -12.73 4.73
CA CYS A 168 -14.00 -11.67 5.73
C CYS A 168 -15.24 -10.79 5.53
N SER A 169 -15.53 -10.36 4.27
CA SER A 169 -16.70 -9.52 3.99
C SER A 169 -18.02 -10.19 4.34
N ARG A 170 -18.14 -11.48 4.08
CA ARG A 170 -19.33 -12.27 4.45
C ARG A 170 -19.43 -12.51 5.96
N HIS A 171 -18.30 -12.85 6.60
CA HIS A 171 -18.23 -13.02 8.05
C HIS A 171 -18.69 -11.75 8.76
N ALA A 172 -18.14 -10.61 8.39
CA ALA A 172 -18.46 -9.30 8.97
C ALA A 172 -19.77 -8.67 8.43
N LYS A 173 -20.47 -9.34 7.48
CA LYS A 173 -21.72 -8.87 6.85
C LYS A 173 -21.61 -7.50 6.19
N VAL A 174 -20.47 -7.23 5.53
CA VAL A 174 -20.21 -5.98 4.82
C VAL A 174 -20.11 -6.15 3.29
N ASP A 175 -20.28 -7.36 2.78
CA ASP A 175 -20.17 -7.68 1.35
C ASP A 175 -21.09 -6.83 0.47
N SER A 176 -22.29 -6.49 0.93
CA SER A 176 -23.25 -5.68 0.18
C SER A 176 -22.88 -4.19 0.03
N TYR A 177 -21.85 -3.71 0.73
CA TYR A 177 -21.37 -2.34 0.62
C TYR A 177 -20.35 -2.16 -0.50
N PHE A 178 -19.63 -3.22 -0.86
CA PHE A 178 -18.54 -3.16 -1.82
C PHE A 178 -18.96 -3.65 -3.20
N GLU A 179 -18.76 -2.82 -4.21
CA GLU A 179 -19.02 -3.16 -5.59
C GLU A 179 -18.01 -4.17 -6.14
N HIS A 180 -16.74 -4.05 -5.70
CA HIS A 180 -15.66 -4.91 -6.15
C HIS A 180 -14.73 -5.32 -5.00
N LEU A 181 -14.29 -6.59 -5.04
CA LEU A 181 -13.22 -7.14 -4.21
C LEU A 181 -11.98 -7.30 -5.10
N ILE A 182 -11.13 -6.25 -5.14
CA ILE A 182 -9.97 -6.22 -6.04
C ILE A 182 -8.76 -6.73 -5.26
N SER A 183 -8.32 -7.94 -5.60
CA SER A 183 -7.08 -8.53 -5.10
C SER A 183 -5.93 -8.27 -6.07
N THR A 184 -4.75 -7.92 -5.53
CA THR A 184 -3.53 -7.74 -6.32
C THR A 184 -3.02 -9.05 -6.95
N GLU A 185 -3.56 -10.21 -6.53
CA GLU A 185 -3.27 -11.51 -7.17
C GLU A 185 -3.61 -11.53 -8.68
N ARG A 186 -4.59 -10.70 -9.11
CA ARG A 186 -4.94 -10.56 -10.54
C ARG A 186 -3.76 -10.08 -11.37
N ALA A 187 -2.90 -9.26 -10.80
CA ALA A 187 -1.70 -8.73 -11.46
C ALA A 187 -0.44 -9.53 -11.14
N LYS A 188 -0.54 -10.62 -10.36
CA LYS A 188 0.60 -11.44 -9.91
C LYS A 188 1.72 -10.60 -9.28
N THR A 189 1.35 -9.59 -8.51
CA THR A 189 2.26 -8.67 -7.82
C THR A 189 1.60 -8.18 -6.53
N TYR A 190 2.34 -7.38 -5.75
CA TYR A 190 1.85 -6.79 -4.52
C TYR A 190 2.06 -5.27 -4.50
N LYS A 191 1.27 -4.55 -3.72
CA LYS A 191 1.57 -3.18 -3.34
C LYS A 191 2.93 -3.14 -2.62
N PRO A 192 3.80 -2.13 -2.86
CA PRO A 192 3.55 -0.87 -3.55
C PRO A 192 3.85 -0.85 -5.06
N SER A 193 3.85 -1.99 -5.77
CA SER A 193 4.00 -1.98 -7.22
C SER A 193 2.89 -1.12 -7.88
N PRO A 194 3.23 -0.20 -8.82
CA PRO A 194 2.23 0.61 -9.51
C PRO A 194 1.22 -0.24 -10.27
N VAL A 195 1.59 -1.43 -10.75
CA VAL A 195 0.70 -2.36 -11.43
C VAL A 195 -0.42 -2.86 -10.51
N ALA A 196 -0.13 -3.00 -9.20
CA ALA A 196 -1.14 -3.37 -8.22
C ALA A 196 -2.20 -2.27 -8.04
N TYR A 197 -1.80 -0.99 -7.99
CA TYR A 197 -2.74 0.13 -7.88
C TYR A 197 -3.53 0.37 -9.18
N GLN A 198 -2.93 0.08 -10.35
CA GLN A 198 -3.60 0.21 -11.65
C GLN A 198 -4.89 -0.63 -11.72
N LEU A 199 -4.96 -1.76 -11.02
CA LEU A 199 -6.17 -2.58 -10.96
C LEU A 199 -7.41 -1.79 -10.48
N GLY A 200 -7.24 -0.82 -9.58
CA GLY A 200 -8.35 0.01 -9.13
C GLY A 200 -8.90 0.89 -10.26
N VAL A 201 -8.04 1.49 -11.07
CA VAL A 201 -8.42 2.26 -12.24
C VAL A 201 -9.14 1.38 -13.27
N ASP A 202 -8.55 0.21 -13.55
CA ASP A 202 -9.06 -0.70 -14.59
C ASP A 202 -10.42 -1.30 -14.22
N VAL A 203 -10.63 -1.66 -12.96
CA VAL A 203 -11.89 -2.28 -12.51
C VAL A 203 -12.98 -1.24 -12.30
N LEU A 204 -12.65 -0.12 -11.67
CA LEU A 204 -13.63 0.94 -11.41
C LEU A 204 -13.97 1.77 -12.66
N GLN A 205 -13.13 1.72 -13.71
CA GLN A 205 -13.30 2.51 -14.94
C GLN A 205 -13.41 4.01 -14.66
N LEU A 206 -12.58 4.49 -13.73
CA LEU A 206 -12.48 5.90 -13.33
C LEU A 206 -11.03 6.37 -13.53
N LYS A 207 -10.86 7.68 -13.63
CA LYS A 207 -9.53 8.27 -13.57
C LYS A 207 -8.96 8.09 -12.15
N LYS A 208 -7.66 7.93 -12.03
CA LYS A 208 -7.02 7.73 -10.71
C LYS A 208 -7.28 8.90 -9.74
N GLU A 209 -7.42 10.12 -10.27
CA GLU A 209 -7.71 11.32 -9.50
C GLU A 209 -9.14 11.32 -8.90
N GLU A 210 -10.04 10.49 -9.45
CA GLU A 210 -11.43 10.34 -9.00
C GLU A 210 -11.60 9.21 -7.98
N ILE A 211 -10.51 8.47 -7.67
CA ILE A 211 -10.50 7.35 -6.74
C ILE A 211 -9.66 7.74 -5.54
N LEU A 212 -10.26 7.87 -4.36
CA LEU A 212 -9.53 8.00 -3.11
C LEU A 212 -9.01 6.64 -2.69
N PHE A 213 -7.72 6.51 -2.44
CA PHE A 213 -7.16 5.31 -1.84
C PHE A 213 -7.12 5.46 -0.32
N ALA A 214 -7.76 4.54 0.41
CA ALA A 214 -7.76 4.50 1.86
C ALA A 214 -6.76 3.45 2.36
N ALA A 215 -5.57 3.89 2.74
CA ALA A 215 -4.48 3.04 3.22
C ALA A 215 -4.59 2.74 4.71
N PHE A 216 -4.08 1.58 5.14
CA PHE A 216 -3.90 1.25 6.56
C PHE A 216 -2.45 1.48 7.03
N ALA A 217 -1.47 1.09 6.23
CA ALA A 217 -0.05 1.25 6.54
C ALA A 217 0.52 2.50 5.87
N GLY A 218 1.50 3.15 6.52
CA GLY A 218 2.18 4.34 5.98
C GLY A 218 2.85 4.05 4.63
N TRP A 219 3.54 2.92 4.50
CA TRP A 219 4.18 2.51 3.24
C TRP A 219 3.17 2.33 2.08
N ASP A 220 1.95 1.85 2.38
CA ASP A 220 0.88 1.71 1.38
C ASP A 220 0.32 3.07 0.97
N ALA A 221 0.18 3.99 1.94
CA ALA A 221 -0.17 5.38 1.66
C ALA A 221 0.88 6.06 0.75
N SER A 222 2.16 5.84 1.03
CA SER A 222 3.25 6.35 0.19
C SER A 222 3.22 5.76 -1.22
N GLY A 223 3.02 4.44 -1.35
CA GLY A 223 2.91 3.76 -2.64
C GLY A 223 1.72 4.24 -3.47
N ALA A 224 0.57 4.47 -2.86
CA ALA A 224 -0.61 5.03 -3.50
C ALA A 224 -0.37 6.46 -3.99
N LYS A 225 0.33 7.28 -3.21
CA LYS A 225 0.75 8.63 -3.62
C LYS A 225 1.70 8.61 -4.81
N TRP A 226 2.69 7.72 -4.81
CA TRP A 226 3.60 7.55 -5.96
C TRP A 226 2.87 7.14 -7.23
N PHE A 227 1.83 6.31 -7.11
CA PHE A 227 0.98 5.96 -8.24
C PHE A 227 0.13 7.14 -8.72
N GLY A 228 -0.21 8.09 -7.84
CA GLY A 228 -0.97 9.31 -8.13
C GLY A 228 -2.43 9.27 -7.70
N TYR A 229 -2.81 8.39 -6.78
CA TYR A 229 -4.11 8.46 -6.12
C TYR A 229 -4.17 9.63 -5.12
N PRO A 230 -5.28 10.38 -5.02
CA PRO A 230 -5.68 10.99 -3.77
C PRO A 230 -5.66 9.93 -2.68
N THR A 231 -4.99 10.21 -1.54
CA THR A 231 -4.73 9.18 -0.55
C THR A 231 -5.06 9.65 0.85
N PHE A 232 -5.84 8.86 1.57
CA PHE A 232 -6.11 9.05 2.99
C PHE A 232 -5.50 7.89 3.79
N TRP A 233 -4.69 8.21 4.78
CA TRP A 233 -4.10 7.22 5.67
C TRP A 233 -4.97 7.04 6.91
N VAL A 234 -5.63 5.89 7.03
CA VAL A 234 -6.39 5.48 8.23
C VAL A 234 -5.40 4.92 9.25
N ASN A 235 -4.72 5.82 9.95
CA ASN A 235 -3.65 5.52 10.91
C ASN A 235 -4.21 5.13 12.28
N ARG A 236 -4.85 3.97 12.37
CA ARG A 236 -5.47 3.47 13.60
C ARG A 236 -4.49 3.23 14.73
N GLN A 237 -3.23 3.02 14.39
CA GLN A 237 -2.17 2.70 15.36
C GLN A 237 -1.39 3.93 15.83
N GLY A 238 -1.60 5.10 15.25
CA GLY A 238 -0.84 6.31 15.56
C GLY A 238 0.65 6.19 15.20
N ALA A 239 0.96 5.42 14.14
CA ALA A 239 2.33 5.25 13.67
C ALA A 239 2.90 6.59 13.15
N PRO A 240 4.22 6.81 13.24
CA PRO A 240 4.87 7.96 12.62
C PRO A 240 4.72 7.92 11.09
N GLY A 241 4.86 9.07 10.43
CA GLY A 241 4.94 9.15 8.98
C GLY A 241 6.16 8.42 8.44
N GLU A 242 6.05 7.93 7.19
CA GLU A 242 7.19 7.31 6.52
C GLU A 242 8.14 8.40 5.99
N GLU A 243 9.45 8.16 6.11
CA GLU A 243 10.51 9.02 5.56
C GLU A 243 10.81 8.68 4.09
N LEU A 244 9.74 8.71 3.25
CA LEU A 244 9.77 8.33 1.84
C LEU A 244 9.55 9.51 0.87
N ASN A 245 9.82 10.74 1.34
CA ASN A 245 9.66 11.99 0.58
C ASN A 245 8.25 12.16 -0.03
N THR A 246 7.24 11.60 0.59
CA THR A 246 5.84 11.76 0.20
C THR A 246 4.94 11.64 1.42
N SER A 247 3.79 12.30 1.37
CA SER A 247 2.79 12.24 2.45
C SER A 247 1.41 12.00 1.86
N PRO A 248 0.50 11.32 2.58
CA PRO A 248 -0.90 11.23 2.19
C PRO A 248 -1.54 12.63 2.16
N ASP A 249 -2.63 12.78 1.41
CA ASP A 249 -3.40 14.04 1.35
C ASP A 249 -4.19 14.30 2.62
N GLY A 250 -4.50 13.24 3.38
CA GLY A 250 -5.13 13.30 4.68
C GLY A 250 -4.74 12.11 5.55
N THR A 251 -4.82 12.31 6.86
CA THR A 251 -4.55 11.28 7.87
C THR A 251 -5.56 11.40 9.00
N GLY A 252 -6.02 10.27 9.51
CA GLY A 252 -6.93 10.21 10.67
C GLY A 252 -6.89 8.84 11.33
N LYS A 253 -7.45 8.75 12.53
CA LYS A 253 -7.43 7.50 13.32
C LYS A 253 -8.53 6.51 12.93
N GLY A 254 -9.52 6.95 12.13
CA GLY A 254 -10.66 6.11 11.78
C GLY A 254 -11.46 6.61 10.60
N MET A 255 -12.63 6.03 10.44
CA MET A 255 -13.51 6.29 9.30
C MET A 255 -14.19 7.64 9.38
N THR A 256 -14.36 8.21 10.58
CA THR A 256 -14.97 9.54 10.76
C THR A 256 -14.13 10.63 10.10
N GLU A 257 -12.81 10.58 10.31
CA GLU A 257 -11.88 11.54 9.71
C GLU A 257 -11.79 11.37 8.20
N LEU A 258 -11.85 10.13 7.69
CA LEU A 258 -11.92 9.88 6.26
C LEU A 258 -13.19 10.50 5.63
N ILE A 259 -14.35 10.34 6.28
CA ILE A 259 -15.61 10.94 5.79
C ILE A 259 -15.51 12.47 5.79
N ASN A 260 -14.93 13.07 6.82
CA ASN A 260 -14.76 14.51 6.90
C ASN A 260 -13.78 15.04 5.83
N PHE A 261 -12.77 14.25 5.47
CA PHE A 261 -11.80 14.61 4.44
C PHE A 261 -12.41 14.69 3.03
N ILE A 262 -13.41 13.88 2.72
CA ILE A 262 -14.03 13.82 1.37
C ILE A 262 -15.25 14.75 1.20
N ARG A 263 -15.69 15.42 2.25
CA ARG A 263 -16.79 16.41 2.22
C ARG A 263 -16.29 17.80 1.84
#